data_d800dad3eebb17c4b3596379d0f57e70
#
_entry.id   d800dad3eebb17c4b3596379d0f57e70
#
_cell.length_a   1.000
_cell.length_b   1.000
_cell.length_c   1.000
_cell.angle_alpha   90.00
_cell.angle_beta   90.00
_cell.angle_gamma   90.00
#
_symmetry.space_group_name_H-M   'P 1'
#
loop_
_entity.id
_entity.type
_entity.pdbx_description
1 polymer ?
#
loop_
_entity_poly.entity_id
_entity_poly.type
_entity_poly.pdbx_seq_one_letter_code
_entity_poly.pdbx_strand_id
1 'polypeptide(L)'
;MNSGKRKGLGRGLSALFGDQKSDEKSQKSNMSNSISISDLSRNPYQPRQSFSEEKLEELANSIRKNGIIQPIAVRPSKSENAKYEIVAGERRWLAAQRAGLHEIPVTILNLSDVESLEVAIVENIQRDDLNPIEEARGYKKLNEEFKYDHESISKLMSKSRSHISNTLRLLTLPSDVIAMLEEGTLTSGQARPLIGINNASSIAEEIVAKNYSARKIEYLTRSQKKNNKDKSIDSNILKAQERIEKILGLKVNILNLSLIHISEPTRPLYISYAVFCL
;
A
#
# COMPACT_ATOMS: atom_id res chain seq x y z
N MET A 1 -5.89 17.46 -29.27
CA MET A 1 -6.22 16.50 -28.19
C MET A 1 -5.76 17.10 -26.88
N ASN A 2 -6.69 17.65 -26.13
CA ASN A 2 -6.43 18.37 -24.86
C ASN A 2 -6.31 17.38 -23.71
N SER A 3 -5.09 17.21 -23.18
CA SER A 3 -4.87 16.47 -21.94
C SER A 3 -5.26 17.40 -20.76
N GLY A 4 -6.48 17.24 -20.25
CA GLY A 4 -6.94 17.94 -19.05
C GLY A 4 -6.08 17.55 -17.85
N LYS A 5 -5.20 18.44 -17.42
CA LYS A 5 -4.53 18.37 -16.12
C LYS A 5 -5.60 18.30 -15.02
N ARG A 6 -5.74 17.15 -14.38
CA ARG A 6 -6.57 16.98 -13.18
C ARG A 6 -5.99 17.84 -12.04
N LYS A 7 -6.58 18.99 -11.82
CA LYS A 7 -6.38 19.86 -10.65
C LYS A 7 -7.30 19.34 -9.54
N GLY A 8 -6.87 18.37 -8.74
CA GLY A 8 -7.83 17.85 -7.79
C GLY A 8 -7.34 17.81 -6.35
N LEU A 9 -6.25 17.20 -6.04
CA LEU A 9 -6.06 16.73 -4.67
C LEU A 9 -5.15 17.58 -3.77
N GLY A 10 -4.24 18.35 -4.33
CA GLY A 10 -3.31 19.16 -3.53
C GLY A 10 -3.99 20.15 -2.57
N ARG A 11 -5.21 20.63 -2.89
CA ARG A 11 -5.92 21.60 -2.03
C ARG A 11 -6.70 20.97 -0.87
N GLY A 12 -7.29 19.79 -1.06
CA GLY A 12 -8.06 19.12 0.00
C GLY A 12 -7.16 18.56 1.10
N LEU A 13 -6.06 17.93 0.72
CA LEU A 13 -5.10 17.35 1.66
C LEU A 13 -4.27 18.43 2.37
N SER A 14 -3.86 19.51 1.70
CA SER A 14 -3.21 20.65 2.36
C SER A 14 -4.10 21.29 3.42
N ALA A 15 -5.42 21.28 3.24
CA ALA A 15 -6.38 21.79 4.22
C ALA A 15 -6.47 20.91 5.48
N LEU A 16 -6.19 19.60 5.35
CA LEU A 16 -6.22 18.64 6.45
C LEU A 16 -4.89 18.52 7.20
N PHE A 17 -3.76 18.64 6.50
CA PHE A 17 -2.43 18.39 7.05
C PHE A 17 -1.57 19.64 7.26
N GLY A 18 -2.06 20.83 6.92
CA GLY A 18 -1.40 22.11 7.20
C GLY A 18 0.00 22.20 6.60
N ASP A 19 0.14 22.71 5.36
CA ASP A 19 1.44 23.10 4.81
C ASP A 19 2.03 24.25 5.63
N GLN A 20 3.12 23.98 6.36
CA GLN A 20 3.98 25.00 6.97
C GLN A 20 4.81 25.68 5.88
N LYS A 21 4.19 26.43 4.98
CA LYS A 21 4.87 27.43 4.16
C LYS A 21 4.03 28.69 4.09
N SER A 22 4.57 29.68 4.77
CA SER A 22 4.19 31.08 4.80
C SER A 22 3.86 31.64 3.42
N ASP A 23 2.56 31.91 3.20
CA ASP A 23 2.14 32.98 2.32
C ASP A 23 1.02 33.75 3.03
N GLU A 24 1.36 34.96 3.48
CA GLU A 24 0.57 35.86 4.32
C GLU A 24 -0.69 36.44 3.64
N LYS A 25 -1.25 35.82 2.60
CA LYS A 25 -2.41 36.34 1.87
C LYS A 25 -3.60 35.40 1.71
N SER A 26 -3.66 34.28 2.45
CA SER A 26 -4.81 33.35 2.42
C SER A 26 -5.43 33.09 3.80
N GLN A 27 -5.36 34.07 4.70
CA GLN A 27 -6.11 34.06 5.97
C GLN A 27 -7.59 34.39 5.76
N LYS A 28 -8.28 33.70 4.88
CA LYS A 28 -9.74 33.73 4.86
C LYS A 28 -10.28 32.32 4.89
N SER A 29 -10.87 31.99 6.06
CA SER A 29 -11.82 30.91 6.36
C SER A 29 -11.28 29.51 6.70
N ASN A 30 -10.39 29.38 7.69
CA ASN A 30 -10.51 28.24 8.62
C ASN A 30 -11.35 28.69 9.83
N MET A 31 -12.57 29.18 9.59
CA MET A 31 -13.55 29.34 10.65
C MET A 31 -13.97 27.93 11.07
N SER A 32 -13.53 27.48 12.23
CA SER A 32 -14.15 26.35 12.90
C SER A 32 -15.59 26.73 13.22
N ASN A 33 -16.52 26.29 12.39
CA ASN A 33 -17.94 26.49 12.65
C ASN A 33 -18.33 25.55 13.76
N SER A 34 -19.03 26.06 14.79
CA SER A 34 -19.67 25.21 15.79
C SER A 34 -20.96 24.66 15.21
N ILE A 35 -21.11 23.35 15.21
CA ILE A 35 -22.30 22.65 14.65
C ILE A 35 -22.85 21.72 15.70
N SER A 36 -24.18 21.60 15.73
CA SER A 36 -24.86 20.65 16.62
C SER A 36 -24.46 19.22 16.31
N ILE A 37 -24.19 18.42 17.36
CA ILE A 37 -23.87 17.00 17.22
C ILE A 37 -24.97 16.22 16.51
N SER A 38 -26.23 16.62 16.67
CA SER A 38 -27.38 15.99 15.99
C SER A 38 -27.40 16.19 14.49
N ASP A 39 -26.74 17.21 13.96
CA ASP A 39 -26.65 17.49 12.53
C ASP A 39 -25.58 16.65 11.80
N LEU A 40 -24.85 15.82 12.53
CA LEU A 40 -23.75 14.99 12.04
C LEU A 40 -24.15 13.53 11.91
N SER A 41 -23.79 12.90 10.78
CA SER A 41 -23.94 11.46 10.54
C SER A 41 -22.59 10.77 10.32
N ARG A 42 -22.57 9.46 10.61
CA ARG A 42 -21.42 8.60 10.29
C ARG A 42 -21.26 8.45 8.78
N ASN A 43 -20.02 8.36 8.34
CA ASN A 43 -19.70 7.94 6.99
C ASN A 43 -19.90 6.42 6.86
N PRO A 44 -20.78 5.93 5.97
CA PRO A 44 -21.00 4.50 5.78
C PRO A 44 -19.77 3.75 5.24
N TYR A 45 -18.81 4.45 4.69
CA TYR A 45 -17.57 3.89 4.12
C TYR A 45 -16.40 3.80 5.11
N GLN A 46 -16.61 4.14 6.39
CA GLN A 46 -15.56 4.06 7.42
C GLN A 46 -15.25 2.59 7.76
N PRO A 47 -13.99 2.15 7.59
CA PRO A 47 -13.61 0.75 7.78
C PRO A 47 -13.55 0.32 9.25
N ARG A 48 -13.48 1.27 10.19
CA ARG A 48 -13.32 0.97 11.62
C ARG A 48 -14.66 0.81 12.32
N GLN A 49 -15.01 -0.44 12.67
CA GLN A 49 -16.29 -0.75 13.35
C GLN A 49 -16.18 -0.85 14.88
N SER A 50 -14.98 -1.06 15.44
CA SER A 50 -14.80 -1.24 16.89
C SER A 50 -13.77 -0.26 17.45
N PHE A 51 -14.13 0.37 18.55
CA PHE A 51 -13.24 1.19 19.36
C PHE A 51 -13.14 0.57 20.75
N SER A 52 -11.95 0.57 21.37
CA SER A 52 -11.80 0.19 22.77
C SER A 52 -12.61 1.17 23.62
N GLU A 53 -13.54 0.63 24.42
CA GLU A 53 -14.40 1.39 25.33
C GLU A 53 -13.58 2.25 26.29
N GLU A 54 -12.51 1.69 26.86
CA GLU A 54 -11.61 2.38 27.81
C GLU A 54 -10.97 3.63 27.16
N LYS A 55 -10.38 3.48 25.97
CA LYS A 55 -9.75 4.59 25.25
C LYS A 55 -10.74 5.65 24.78
N LEU A 56 -12.01 5.28 24.59
CA LEU A 56 -13.05 6.22 24.24
C LEU A 56 -13.51 7.02 25.46
N GLU A 57 -13.60 6.39 26.63
CA GLU A 57 -13.94 7.06 27.89
C GLU A 57 -12.82 8.02 28.35
N GLU A 58 -11.56 7.62 28.22
CA GLU A 58 -10.41 8.53 28.45
C GLU A 58 -10.50 9.79 27.60
N LEU A 59 -10.82 9.61 26.31
CA LEU A 59 -10.97 10.73 25.38
C LEU A 59 -12.19 11.60 25.76
N ALA A 60 -13.31 11.00 26.16
CA ALA A 60 -14.50 11.73 26.63
C ALA A 60 -14.18 12.57 27.87
N ASN A 61 -13.42 12.01 28.82
CA ASN A 61 -12.98 12.75 30.01
C ASN A 61 -12.05 13.92 29.68
N SER A 62 -11.14 13.74 28.69
CA SER A 62 -10.31 14.82 28.20
C SER A 62 -11.13 15.92 27.53
N ILE A 63 -12.12 15.55 26.72
CA ILE A 63 -13.02 16.49 26.04
C ILE A 63 -13.90 17.26 27.03
N ARG A 64 -14.36 16.64 28.13
CA ARG A 64 -15.10 17.36 29.20
C ARG A 64 -14.25 18.46 29.83
N LYS A 65 -12.94 18.24 29.96
CA LYS A 65 -12.03 19.21 30.63
C LYS A 65 -11.55 20.30 29.69
N ASN A 66 -11.17 19.94 28.46
CA ASN A 66 -10.43 20.82 27.56
C ASN A 66 -11.22 21.21 26.29
N GLY A 67 -12.41 20.63 26.09
CA GLY A 67 -13.12 20.75 24.82
C GLY A 67 -12.46 19.96 23.69
N ILE A 68 -12.94 20.15 22.48
CA ILE A 68 -12.33 19.57 21.26
C ILE A 68 -11.31 20.57 20.72
N ILE A 69 -10.03 20.28 20.89
CA ILE A 69 -8.93 21.12 20.44
C ILE A 69 -8.79 21.08 18.90
N GLN A 70 -8.88 19.87 18.33
CA GLN A 70 -8.78 19.67 16.88
C GLN A 70 -10.17 19.48 16.28
N PRO A 71 -10.65 20.37 15.39
CA PRO A 71 -11.97 20.27 14.77
C PRO A 71 -12.19 18.94 14.04
N ILE A 72 -13.44 18.53 13.93
CA ILE A 72 -13.87 17.36 13.17
C ILE A 72 -14.06 17.78 11.71
N ALA A 73 -13.50 17.02 10.77
CA ALA A 73 -13.68 17.27 9.35
C ALA A 73 -15.02 16.71 8.88
N VAL A 74 -15.87 17.55 8.30
CA VAL A 74 -17.20 17.19 7.83
C VAL A 74 -17.41 17.67 6.41
N ARG A 75 -18.36 17.05 5.68
CA ARG A 75 -18.85 17.52 4.39
C ARG A 75 -20.37 17.66 4.40
N PRO A 76 -20.97 18.45 3.51
CA PRO A 76 -22.41 18.48 3.35
C PRO A 76 -22.95 17.07 3.03
N SER A 77 -23.95 16.62 3.79
CA SER A 77 -24.58 15.32 3.57
C SER A 77 -25.61 15.41 2.46
N LYS A 78 -25.76 14.31 1.71
CA LYS A 78 -26.86 14.12 0.77
C LYS A 78 -28.08 13.42 1.42
N SER A 79 -27.94 13.02 2.68
CA SER A 79 -28.99 12.32 3.43
C SER A 79 -29.96 13.33 4.06
N GLU A 80 -31.25 12.99 4.07
CA GLU A 80 -32.30 13.81 4.71
C GLU A 80 -32.18 13.88 6.23
N ASN A 81 -31.48 12.89 6.84
CA ASN A 81 -31.41 12.73 8.30
C ASN A 81 -30.30 13.53 8.98
N ALA A 82 -29.36 14.09 8.23
CA ALA A 82 -28.27 14.90 8.79
C ALA A 82 -27.79 15.93 7.77
N LYS A 83 -27.38 17.11 8.25
CA LYS A 83 -26.86 18.18 7.37
C LYS A 83 -25.43 17.91 6.92
N TYR A 84 -24.67 17.21 7.72
CA TYR A 84 -23.25 16.97 7.48
C TYR A 84 -22.88 15.50 7.73
N GLU A 85 -21.89 15.02 7.00
CA GLU A 85 -21.31 13.68 7.13
C GLU A 85 -19.85 13.81 7.58
N ILE A 86 -19.44 12.98 8.55
CA ILE A 86 -18.09 12.98 9.11
C ILE A 86 -17.11 12.37 8.11
N VAL A 87 -16.12 13.13 7.67
CA VAL A 87 -15.01 12.67 6.81
C VAL A 87 -13.88 12.10 7.66
N ALA A 88 -13.49 12.82 8.73
CA ALA A 88 -12.44 12.38 9.66
C ALA A 88 -12.72 12.86 11.08
N GLY A 89 -12.30 12.08 12.08
CA GLY A 89 -12.48 12.42 13.50
C GLY A 89 -13.67 11.76 14.19
N GLU A 90 -14.13 10.61 13.73
CA GLU A 90 -15.26 9.86 14.30
C GLU A 90 -15.09 9.57 15.79
N ARG A 91 -13.87 9.19 16.25
CA ARG A 91 -13.61 8.97 17.68
C ARG A 91 -13.88 10.22 18.54
N ARG A 92 -13.53 11.41 18.02
CA ARG A 92 -13.79 12.68 18.71
C ARG A 92 -15.27 12.98 18.78
N TRP A 93 -16.01 12.68 17.71
CA TRP A 93 -17.46 12.81 17.68
C TRP A 93 -18.15 11.89 18.68
N LEU A 94 -17.80 10.59 18.72
CA LEU A 94 -18.33 9.63 19.70
C LEU A 94 -17.98 10.02 21.14
N ALA A 95 -16.74 10.46 21.37
CA ALA A 95 -16.31 10.91 22.69
C ALA A 95 -17.02 12.21 23.12
N ALA A 96 -17.31 13.12 22.18
CA ALA A 96 -18.09 14.35 22.44
C ALA A 96 -19.54 14.05 22.81
N GLN A 97 -20.16 13.05 22.15
CA GLN A 97 -21.50 12.57 22.53
C GLN A 97 -21.50 12.03 23.98
N ARG A 98 -20.50 11.20 24.34
CA ARG A 98 -20.35 10.68 25.72
C ARG A 98 -20.01 11.77 26.72
N ALA A 99 -19.31 12.81 26.30
CA ALA A 99 -19.02 13.98 27.14
C ALA A 99 -20.24 14.88 27.36
N GLY A 100 -21.35 14.70 26.62
CA GLY A 100 -22.57 15.48 26.73
C GLY A 100 -22.50 16.86 26.08
N LEU A 101 -21.60 17.07 25.11
CA LEU A 101 -21.52 18.32 24.35
C LEU A 101 -22.69 18.39 23.36
N HIS A 102 -23.28 19.60 23.23
CA HIS A 102 -24.36 19.87 22.27
C HIS A 102 -23.80 20.37 20.94
N GLU A 103 -22.70 21.11 20.98
CA GLU A 103 -22.04 21.70 19.83
C GLU A 103 -20.56 21.32 19.81
N ILE A 104 -20.01 21.14 18.63
CA ILE A 104 -18.62 20.79 18.42
C ILE A 104 -18.00 21.59 17.28
N PRO A 105 -16.70 21.93 17.39
CA PRO A 105 -16.01 22.63 16.32
C PRO A 105 -15.78 21.68 15.13
N VAL A 106 -16.14 22.15 13.94
CA VAL A 106 -15.99 21.40 12.70
C VAL A 106 -15.30 22.22 11.63
N THR A 107 -14.63 21.53 10.71
CA THR A 107 -14.12 22.09 9.45
C THR A 107 -14.96 21.54 8.31
N ILE A 108 -15.67 22.41 7.59
CA ILE A 108 -16.50 22.00 6.46
C ILE A 108 -15.60 21.90 5.22
N LEU A 109 -15.56 20.70 4.63
CA LEU A 109 -14.84 20.39 3.41
C LEU A 109 -15.84 20.18 2.27
N ASN A 110 -15.68 20.89 1.17
CA ASN A 110 -16.47 20.67 -0.04
C ASN A 110 -15.81 19.56 -0.86
N LEU A 111 -16.07 18.31 -0.47
CA LEU A 111 -15.53 17.11 -1.12
C LEU A 111 -16.64 16.34 -1.82
N SER A 112 -16.35 15.87 -3.03
CA SER A 112 -17.17 14.85 -3.70
C SER A 112 -17.11 13.51 -2.95
N ASP A 113 -18.00 12.57 -3.28
CA ASP A 113 -17.99 11.23 -2.68
C ASP A 113 -16.65 10.50 -2.91
N VAL A 114 -16.09 10.67 -4.10
CA VAL A 114 -14.79 10.07 -4.49
C VAL A 114 -13.65 10.67 -3.67
N GLU A 115 -13.58 12.00 -3.56
CA GLU A 115 -12.55 12.67 -2.76
C GLU A 115 -12.69 12.37 -1.26
N SER A 116 -13.91 12.25 -0.75
CA SER A 116 -14.16 11.86 0.64
C SER A 116 -13.68 10.44 0.94
N LEU A 117 -13.95 9.49 0.04
CA LEU A 117 -13.47 8.11 0.17
C LEU A 117 -11.94 8.06 0.10
N GLU A 118 -11.33 8.83 -0.79
CA GLU A 118 -9.88 8.93 -0.91
C GLU A 118 -9.23 9.44 0.37
N VAL A 119 -9.74 10.54 0.93
CA VAL A 119 -9.26 11.09 2.21
C VAL A 119 -9.39 10.07 3.34
N ALA A 120 -10.50 9.34 3.41
CA ALA A 120 -10.71 8.31 4.42
C ALA A 120 -9.71 7.14 4.30
N ILE A 121 -9.38 6.72 3.07
CA ILE A 121 -8.38 5.67 2.83
C ILE A 121 -6.98 6.16 3.21
N VAL A 122 -6.62 7.38 2.83
CA VAL A 122 -5.32 7.99 3.15
C VAL A 122 -5.14 8.13 4.66
N GLU A 123 -6.15 8.66 5.37
CA GLU A 123 -6.13 8.79 6.83
C GLU A 123 -5.93 7.43 7.49
N ASN A 124 -6.68 6.42 7.04
CA ASN A 124 -6.57 5.07 7.58
C ASN A 124 -5.18 4.46 7.36
N ILE A 125 -4.56 4.66 6.18
CA ILE A 125 -3.21 4.14 5.89
C ILE A 125 -2.12 4.87 6.70
N GLN A 126 -2.33 6.12 7.10
CA GLN A 126 -1.37 6.92 7.88
C GLN A 126 -1.35 6.58 9.37
N ARG A 127 -2.13 5.59 9.80
CA ARG A 127 -2.11 5.14 11.20
C ARG A 127 -0.85 4.34 11.50
N ASP A 128 -0.29 4.55 12.69
CA ASP A 128 0.96 3.89 13.13
C ASP A 128 0.78 2.41 13.49
N ASP A 129 -0.48 1.98 13.73
CA ASP A 129 -0.84 0.65 14.21
C ASP A 129 -1.29 -0.32 13.10
N LEU A 130 -1.02 0.00 11.84
CA LEU A 130 -1.43 -0.84 10.71
C LEU A 130 -0.59 -2.10 10.54
N ASN A 131 -1.30 -3.19 10.28
CA ASN A 131 -0.73 -4.42 9.78
C ASN A 131 -0.20 -4.23 8.33
N PRO A 132 0.95 -4.85 7.95
CA PRO A 132 1.48 -4.77 6.58
C PRO A 132 0.50 -5.17 5.47
N ILE A 133 -0.44 -6.08 5.76
CA ILE A 133 -1.47 -6.50 4.80
C ILE A 133 -2.58 -5.46 4.67
N GLU A 134 -2.98 -4.82 5.78
CA GLU A 134 -3.94 -3.70 5.74
C GLU A 134 -3.36 -2.52 4.96
N GLU A 135 -2.10 -2.18 5.19
CA GLU A 135 -1.36 -1.16 4.43
C GLU A 135 -1.35 -1.51 2.93
N ALA A 136 -1.05 -2.76 2.57
CA ALA A 136 -1.05 -3.24 1.20
C ALA A 136 -2.44 -3.15 0.53
N ARG A 137 -3.51 -3.51 1.27
CA ARG A 137 -4.90 -3.39 0.79
C ARG A 137 -5.28 -1.93 0.56
N GLY A 138 -4.84 -1.03 1.43
CA GLY A 138 -5.04 0.42 1.26
C GLY A 138 -4.37 0.94 -0.01
N TYR A 139 -3.10 0.59 -0.25
CA TYR A 139 -2.39 0.97 -1.48
C TYR A 139 -3.04 0.38 -2.73
N LYS A 140 -3.53 -0.86 -2.65
CA LYS A 140 -4.26 -1.50 -3.75
C LYS A 140 -5.52 -0.73 -4.10
N LYS A 141 -6.32 -0.32 -3.11
CA LYS A 141 -7.50 0.51 -3.33
C LYS A 141 -7.16 1.85 -3.99
N LEU A 142 -6.11 2.54 -3.52
CA LEU A 142 -5.67 3.79 -4.16
C LEU A 142 -5.26 3.58 -5.62
N ASN A 143 -4.64 2.47 -5.95
CA ASN A 143 -4.24 2.15 -7.33
C ASN A 143 -5.44 1.77 -8.21
N GLU A 144 -6.35 0.91 -7.73
CA GLU A 144 -7.45 0.35 -8.53
C GLU A 144 -8.62 1.33 -8.69
N GLU A 145 -9.03 1.99 -7.59
CA GLU A 145 -10.21 2.88 -7.57
C GLU A 145 -9.87 4.29 -8.03
N PHE A 146 -8.72 4.83 -7.58
CA PHE A 146 -8.32 6.22 -7.86
C PHE A 146 -7.25 6.35 -8.94
N LYS A 147 -6.75 5.22 -9.50
CA LYS A 147 -5.76 5.18 -10.58
C LYS A 147 -4.43 5.87 -10.23
N TYR A 148 -4.08 5.89 -8.95
CA TYR A 148 -2.77 6.35 -8.53
C TYR A 148 -1.70 5.35 -8.95
N ASP A 149 -0.61 5.85 -9.55
CA ASP A 149 0.60 5.06 -9.76
C ASP A 149 1.44 4.96 -8.47
N HIS A 150 2.39 4.05 -8.45
CA HIS A 150 3.23 3.82 -7.26
C HIS A 150 4.04 5.06 -6.86
N GLU A 151 4.35 5.95 -7.80
CA GLU A 151 5.08 7.18 -7.52
C GLU A 151 4.19 8.20 -6.80
N SER A 152 2.96 8.38 -7.27
CA SER A 152 1.97 9.25 -6.65
C SER A 152 1.63 8.79 -5.23
N ILE A 153 1.42 7.47 -5.03
CA ILE A 153 1.19 6.89 -3.69
C ILE A 153 2.42 7.14 -2.79
N SER A 154 3.65 6.99 -3.31
CA SER A 154 4.86 7.21 -2.53
C SER A 154 4.98 8.66 -2.04
N LYS A 155 4.67 9.63 -2.88
CA LYS A 155 4.64 11.05 -2.54
C LYS A 155 3.55 11.35 -1.50
N LEU A 156 2.35 10.80 -1.70
CA LEU A 156 1.19 10.99 -0.82
C LEU A 156 1.46 10.44 0.60
N MET A 157 2.10 9.27 0.68
CA MET A 157 2.39 8.59 1.95
C MET A 157 3.75 8.92 2.55
N SER A 158 4.56 9.77 1.89
CA SER A 158 5.94 10.06 2.31
C SER A 158 6.79 8.79 2.50
N LYS A 159 6.54 7.76 1.68
CA LYS A 159 7.27 6.48 1.65
C LYS A 159 8.05 6.36 0.34
N SER A 160 9.05 5.48 0.29
CA SER A 160 9.75 5.23 -0.98
C SER A 160 8.88 4.43 -1.96
N ARG A 161 9.04 4.66 -3.27
CA ARG A 161 8.37 3.87 -4.31
C ARG A 161 8.65 2.36 -4.18
N SER A 162 9.87 2.01 -3.74
CA SER A 162 10.24 0.62 -3.48
C SER A 162 9.48 0.02 -2.30
N HIS A 163 9.20 0.82 -1.26
CA HIS A 163 8.34 0.38 -0.15
C HIS A 163 6.94 0.05 -0.65
N ILE A 164 6.29 0.98 -1.36
CA ILE A 164 4.93 0.77 -1.92
C ILE A 164 4.87 -0.51 -2.79
N SER A 165 5.83 -0.65 -3.72
CA SER A 165 5.88 -1.83 -4.59
C SER A 165 6.08 -3.14 -3.81
N ASN A 166 6.94 -3.15 -2.80
CA ASN A 166 7.19 -4.33 -1.97
C ASN A 166 5.98 -4.70 -1.10
N THR A 167 5.31 -3.70 -0.53
CA THR A 167 4.09 -3.89 0.27
C THR A 167 2.95 -4.45 -0.59
N LEU A 168 2.70 -3.89 -1.78
CA LEU A 168 1.71 -4.42 -2.72
C LEU A 168 1.97 -5.87 -3.12
N ARG A 169 3.23 -6.24 -3.30
CA ARG A 169 3.61 -7.62 -3.64
C ARG A 169 3.29 -8.63 -2.54
N LEU A 170 3.15 -8.23 -1.29
CA LEU A 170 2.73 -9.14 -0.22
C LEU A 170 1.35 -9.75 -0.47
N LEU A 171 0.46 -9.03 -1.17
CA LEU A 171 -0.87 -9.52 -1.53
C LEU A 171 -0.84 -10.66 -2.57
N THR A 172 0.30 -10.94 -3.19
CA THR A 172 0.47 -12.08 -4.11
C THR A 172 0.88 -13.37 -3.41
N LEU A 173 1.06 -13.34 -2.10
CA LEU A 173 1.38 -14.52 -1.30
C LEU A 173 0.13 -15.41 -1.11
N PRO A 174 0.31 -16.72 -0.84
CA PRO A 174 -0.79 -17.60 -0.45
C PRO A 174 -1.55 -17.11 0.78
N SER A 175 -2.84 -17.45 0.89
CA SER A 175 -3.73 -17.05 1.98
C SER A 175 -3.17 -17.36 3.37
N ASP A 176 -2.54 -18.53 3.52
CA ASP A 176 -1.99 -18.99 4.80
C ASP A 176 -0.84 -18.09 5.27
N VAL A 177 0.03 -17.68 4.33
CA VAL A 177 1.14 -16.74 4.63
C VAL A 177 0.61 -15.34 4.93
N ILE A 178 -0.46 -14.92 4.25
CA ILE A 178 -1.15 -13.66 4.53
C ILE A 178 -1.73 -13.68 5.95
N ALA A 179 -2.38 -14.78 6.37
CA ALA A 179 -2.89 -14.92 7.73
C ALA A 179 -1.78 -14.81 8.79
N MET A 180 -0.62 -15.45 8.57
CA MET A 180 0.54 -15.32 9.46
C MET A 180 1.08 -13.89 9.56
N LEU A 181 1.01 -13.12 8.47
CA LEU A 181 1.36 -11.69 8.48
C LEU A 181 0.32 -10.84 9.23
N GLU A 182 -0.97 -11.16 9.10
CA GLU A 182 -2.06 -10.49 9.82
C GLU A 182 -2.01 -10.75 11.33
N GLU A 183 -1.66 -11.95 11.72
CA GLU A 183 -1.45 -12.35 13.12
C GLU A 183 -0.13 -11.81 13.72
N GLY A 184 0.79 -11.33 12.87
CA GLY A 184 2.11 -10.85 13.30
C GLY A 184 3.11 -11.96 13.65
N THR A 185 2.79 -13.24 13.40
CA THR A 185 3.70 -14.38 13.58
C THR A 185 4.84 -14.39 12.55
N LEU A 186 4.60 -13.78 11.39
CA LEU A 186 5.58 -13.56 10.32
C LEU A 186 5.74 -12.06 10.04
N THR A 187 6.97 -11.59 9.92
CA THR A 187 7.24 -10.19 9.56
C THR A 187 7.25 -9.97 8.04
N SER A 188 6.97 -8.76 7.59
CA SER A 188 7.04 -8.40 6.16
C SER A 188 8.42 -8.66 5.54
N GLY A 189 9.50 -8.46 6.32
CA GLY A 189 10.88 -8.75 5.90
C GLY A 189 11.14 -10.24 5.65
N GLN A 190 10.52 -11.11 6.46
CA GLN A 190 10.60 -12.56 6.31
C GLN A 190 9.72 -13.09 5.17
N ALA A 191 8.57 -12.45 4.93
CA ALA A 191 7.63 -12.87 3.89
C ALA A 191 8.06 -12.45 2.47
N ARG A 192 8.74 -11.31 2.31
CA ARG A 192 9.17 -10.81 0.98
C ARG A 192 9.97 -11.81 0.13
N PRO A 193 10.95 -12.55 0.67
CA PRO A 193 11.68 -13.56 -0.10
C PRO A 193 10.79 -14.69 -0.64
N LEU A 194 9.64 -14.96 0.01
CA LEU A 194 8.72 -16.05 -0.37
C LEU A 194 7.88 -15.72 -1.61
N ILE A 195 7.84 -14.46 -2.03
CA ILE A 195 7.07 -14.02 -3.20
C ILE A 195 7.59 -14.72 -4.46
N GLY A 196 6.67 -15.41 -5.17
CA GLY A 196 6.97 -16.16 -6.39
C GLY A 196 7.62 -17.53 -6.17
N ILE A 197 7.49 -18.10 -4.97
CA ILE A 197 7.93 -19.46 -4.64
C ILE A 197 6.70 -20.37 -4.55
N ASN A 198 6.74 -21.52 -5.21
CA ASN A 198 5.61 -22.46 -5.25
C ASN A 198 5.27 -23.06 -3.87
N ASN A 199 6.26 -23.24 -2.99
CA ASN A 199 6.10 -23.84 -1.67
C ASN A 199 6.16 -22.79 -0.55
N ALA A 200 5.63 -21.58 -0.80
CA ALA A 200 5.72 -20.45 0.14
C ALA A 200 5.11 -20.77 1.51
N SER A 201 3.96 -21.46 1.55
CA SER A 201 3.27 -21.84 2.80
C SER A 201 4.12 -22.74 3.69
N SER A 202 4.65 -23.82 3.13
CA SER A 202 5.50 -24.77 3.90
C SER A 202 6.79 -24.12 4.42
N ILE A 203 7.39 -23.22 3.62
CA ILE A 203 8.58 -22.49 4.03
C ILE A 203 8.23 -21.46 5.12
N ALA A 204 7.06 -20.82 5.04
CA ALA A 204 6.59 -19.87 6.06
C ALA A 204 6.40 -20.57 7.42
N GLU A 205 5.79 -21.75 7.44
CA GLU A 205 5.66 -22.58 8.65
C GLU A 205 7.03 -22.93 9.26
N GLU A 206 7.98 -23.32 8.41
CA GLU A 206 9.34 -23.62 8.86
C GLU A 206 10.06 -22.37 9.43
N ILE A 207 9.84 -21.19 8.82
CA ILE A 207 10.39 -19.92 9.29
C ILE A 207 9.86 -19.58 10.69
N VAL A 208 8.56 -19.73 10.90
CA VAL A 208 7.91 -19.46 12.18
C VAL A 208 8.41 -20.47 13.22
N ALA A 209 8.43 -21.77 12.92
CA ALA A 209 8.85 -22.83 13.84
C ALA A 209 10.33 -22.69 14.29
N LYS A 210 11.21 -22.27 13.36
CA LYS A 210 12.67 -22.18 13.60
C LYS A 210 13.16 -20.74 13.82
N ASN A 211 12.28 -19.77 13.79
CA ASN A 211 12.57 -18.34 13.96
C ASN A 211 13.75 -17.85 13.09
N TYR A 212 13.69 -18.13 11.77
CA TYR A 212 14.76 -17.76 10.85
C TYR A 212 14.83 -16.27 10.62
N SER A 213 16.06 -15.74 10.56
CA SER A 213 16.29 -14.35 10.17
C SER A 213 16.01 -14.13 8.67
N ALA A 214 15.61 -12.91 8.29
CA ALA A 214 15.32 -12.56 6.88
C ALA A 214 16.49 -12.88 5.93
N ARG A 215 17.76 -12.68 6.36
CA ARG A 215 18.94 -13.03 5.56
C ARG A 215 19.07 -14.52 5.29
N LYS A 216 18.77 -15.37 6.28
CA LYS A 216 18.79 -16.82 6.12
C LYS A 216 17.72 -17.29 5.14
N ILE A 217 16.55 -16.67 5.21
CA ILE A 217 15.42 -16.94 4.30
C ILE A 217 15.80 -16.56 2.86
N GLU A 218 16.37 -15.37 2.65
CA GLU A 218 16.85 -14.94 1.33
C GLU A 218 17.86 -15.91 0.73
N TYR A 219 18.79 -16.43 1.53
CA TYR A 219 19.74 -17.44 1.07
C TYR A 219 19.05 -18.74 0.64
N LEU A 220 18.13 -19.27 1.45
CA LEU A 220 17.37 -20.50 1.14
C LEU A 220 16.49 -20.34 -0.10
N THR A 221 15.83 -19.20 -0.24
CA THR A 221 14.91 -18.95 -1.35
C THR A 221 15.63 -18.63 -2.67
N ARG A 222 16.85 -18.07 -2.60
CA ARG A 222 17.67 -17.76 -3.77
C ARG A 222 18.05 -19.00 -4.57
N SER A 223 18.37 -20.10 -3.89
CA SER A 223 18.70 -21.38 -4.54
C SER A 223 17.47 -21.99 -5.24
N GLN A 224 16.29 -21.87 -4.65
CA GLN A 224 15.04 -22.37 -5.25
C GLN A 224 14.61 -21.53 -6.47
N LYS A 225 14.77 -20.21 -6.42
CA LYS A 225 14.47 -19.32 -7.56
C LYS A 225 15.40 -19.58 -8.74
N LYS A 226 16.65 -19.98 -8.50
CA LYS A 226 17.60 -20.36 -9.55
C LYS A 226 17.18 -21.66 -10.23
N ASN A 227 16.80 -22.68 -9.45
CA ASN A 227 16.33 -23.97 -9.99
C ASN A 227 15.01 -23.86 -10.79
N ASN A 228 14.13 -22.91 -10.46
CA ASN A 228 12.89 -22.68 -11.22
C ASN A 228 13.14 -21.93 -12.54
N LYS A 229 14.17 -21.10 -12.62
CA LYS A 229 14.59 -20.46 -13.90
C LYS A 229 15.22 -21.46 -14.86
N ASP A 230 16.00 -22.39 -14.33
CA ASP A 230 16.64 -23.42 -15.14
C ASP A 230 15.66 -24.49 -15.67
N LYS A 231 14.46 -24.61 -15.07
CA LYS A 231 13.41 -25.55 -15.53
C LYS A 231 12.53 -25.01 -16.65
N SER A 232 12.60 -23.74 -17.01
CA SER A 232 11.88 -23.17 -18.16
C SER A 232 12.75 -23.10 -19.41
N ILE A 233 13.53 -24.15 -19.69
CA ILE A 233 14.18 -24.28 -20.99
C ILE A 233 13.08 -24.56 -22.02
N ASP A 234 12.98 -23.68 -23.02
CA ASP A 234 12.00 -23.81 -24.10
C ASP A 234 12.15 -25.20 -24.74
N SER A 235 11.03 -25.91 -24.87
CA SER A 235 11.00 -27.27 -25.45
C SER A 235 11.59 -27.31 -26.88
N ASN A 236 11.57 -26.19 -27.57
CA ASN A 236 12.18 -26.04 -28.88
C ASN A 236 13.71 -26.02 -28.82
N ILE A 237 14.29 -25.41 -27.78
CA ILE A 237 15.74 -25.38 -27.54
C ILE A 237 16.24 -26.79 -27.20
N LEU A 238 15.52 -27.56 -26.38
CA LEU A 238 15.86 -28.96 -26.11
C LEU A 238 15.86 -29.84 -27.37
N LYS A 239 14.82 -29.68 -28.22
CA LYS A 239 14.75 -30.41 -29.52
C LYS A 239 15.86 -30.03 -30.47
N ALA A 240 16.23 -28.74 -30.53
CA ALA A 240 17.34 -28.26 -31.33
C ALA A 240 18.69 -28.81 -30.82
N GLN A 241 18.86 -28.81 -29.48
CA GLN A 241 20.06 -29.39 -28.82
C GLN A 241 20.22 -30.89 -29.15
N GLU A 242 19.16 -31.69 -29.00
CA GLU A 242 19.19 -33.12 -29.33
C GLU A 242 19.51 -33.37 -30.81
N ARG A 243 18.99 -32.55 -31.74
CA ARG A 243 19.30 -32.68 -33.16
C ARG A 243 20.77 -32.39 -33.46
N ILE A 244 21.33 -31.37 -32.86
CA ILE A 244 22.74 -31.00 -33.04
C ILE A 244 23.65 -32.04 -32.39
N GLU A 245 23.33 -32.56 -31.24
CA GLU A 245 24.07 -33.65 -30.57
C GLU A 245 24.11 -34.92 -31.42
N LYS A 246 22.95 -35.26 -32.04
CA LYS A 246 22.88 -36.43 -32.96
C LYS A 246 23.73 -36.26 -34.22
N ILE A 247 23.84 -35.06 -34.73
CA ILE A 247 24.63 -34.78 -35.98
C ILE A 247 26.13 -34.72 -35.66
N LEU A 248 26.50 -34.10 -34.57
CA LEU A 248 27.90 -33.84 -34.23
C LEU A 248 28.54 -34.95 -33.38
N GLY A 249 27.76 -35.84 -32.74
CA GLY A 249 28.25 -36.82 -31.79
C GLY A 249 28.89 -36.26 -30.52
N LEU A 250 28.67 -34.98 -30.25
CA LEU A 250 29.24 -34.24 -29.12
C LEU A 250 28.11 -33.69 -28.22
N LYS A 251 28.35 -33.59 -26.92
CA LYS A 251 27.42 -32.88 -26.01
C LYS A 251 27.43 -31.38 -26.32
N VAL A 252 26.25 -30.84 -26.61
CA VAL A 252 26.04 -29.42 -26.96
C VAL A 252 25.12 -28.77 -25.92
N ASN A 253 25.52 -27.63 -25.36
CA ASN A 253 24.67 -26.83 -24.48
C ASN A 253 24.31 -25.53 -25.21
N ILE A 254 23.00 -25.34 -25.49
CA ILE A 254 22.51 -24.10 -26.10
C ILE A 254 22.11 -23.14 -24.97
N LEU A 255 22.83 -22.01 -24.87
CA LEU A 255 22.52 -20.95 -23.92
C LEU A 255 21.73 -19.85 -24.63
N ASN A 256 20.49 -19.61 -24.20
CA ASN A 256 19.67 -18.51 -24.69
C ASN A 256 20.15 -17.20 -24.05
N LEU A 257 21.00 -16.46 -24.77
CA LEU A 257 21.45 -15.13 -24.39
C LEU A 257 20.40 -14.09 -24.84
N SER A 258 20.00 -13.20 -23.92
CA SER A 258 19.10 -12.10 -24.23
C SER A 258 19.68 -11.23 -25.36
N LEU A 259 18.83 -10.74 -26.26
CA LEU A 259 19.17 -9.86 -27.40
C LEU A 259 19.99 -8.61 -27.03
N ILE A 260 19.96 -8.19 -25.74
CA ILE A 260 20.74 -7.07 -25.22
C ILE A 260 22.26 -7.33 -25.33
N HIS A 261 22.69 -8.59 -25.31
CA HIS A 261 24.12 -8.93 -25.45
C HIS A 261 24.61 -9.04 -26.90
N ILE A 262 23.69 -9.01 -27.85
CA ILE A 262 24.02 -9.09 -29.29
C ILE A 262 24.37 -7.71 -29.85
N SER A 263 24.01 -6.62 -29.21
CA SER A 263 24.15 -5.24 -29.67
C SER A 263 25.41 -4.48 -29.21
N GLU A 264 26.31 -5.09 -28.44
CA GLU A 264 27.59 -4.48 -28.08
C GLU A 264 28.77 -5.07 -28.87
N PRO A 265 29.22 -4.40 -29.95
CA PRO A 265 30.28 -4.94 -30.84
C PRO A 265 31.72 -4.64 -30.36
N THR A 266 31.98 -4.32 -29.09
CA THR A 266 33.27 -3.72 -28.71
C THR A 266 34.12 -4.50 -27.71
N ARG A 267 33.91 -5.81 -27.53
CA ARG A 267 34.92 -6.63 -26.84
C ARG A 267 35.47 -7.70 -27.75
N PRO A 268 36.79 -7.73 -28.01
CA PRO A 268 37.39 -8.83 -28.75
C PRO A 268 37.24 -10.09 -27.89
N LEU A 269 36.34 -10.99 -28.30
CA LEU A 269 36.23 -12.31 -27.73
C LEU A 269 37.43 -13.13 -28.20
N TYR A 270 38.28 -13.54 -27.24
CA TYR A 270 39.16 -14.66 -27.49
C TYR A 270 38.30 -15.90 -27.61
N ILE A 271 38.10 -16.33 -28.88
CA ILE A 271 37.34 -17.53 -29.20
C ILE A 271 38.23 -18.71 -28.92
N SER A 272 38.05 -19.33 -27.75
CA SER A 272 38.67 -20.62 -27.44
C SER A 272 37.74 -21.81 -27.68
N TYR A 273 36.43 -21.58 -27.96
CA TYR A 273 35.46 -22.61 -28.35
C TYR A 273 34.42 -21.98 -29.25
N ALA A 274 34.04 -22.69 -30.32
CA ALA A 274 33.00 -22.24 -31.23
C ALA A 274 31.66 -22.16 -30.55
N VAL A 275 31.15 -20.93 -30.30
CA VAL A 275 29.79 -20.67 -29.81
C VAL A 275 28.94 -20.34 -31.06
N PHE A 276 28.05 -21.25 -31.45
CA PHE A 276 27.01 -20.96 -32.42
C PHE A 276 25.83 -20.31 -31.70
N CYS A 277 25.55 -19.06 -32.01
CA CYS A 277 24.28 -18.40 -31.67
C CYS A 277 23.30 -18.64 -32.82
N LEU A 278 22.14 -19.21 -32.52
CA LEU A 278 20.96 -19.25 -33.40
C LEU A 278 19.94 -18.24 -32.91
#